data_43a723d946abc9ac80e6e2a407362069
#
_entry.id   43a723d946abc9ac80e6e2a407362069
#
_cell.length_a   1.000
_cell.length_b   1.000
_cell.length_c   1.000
_cell.angle_alpha   90.00
_cell.angle_beta   90.00
_cell.angle_gamma   90.00
#
_symmetry.space_group_name_H-M   'P 1'
#
loop_
_entity.id
_entity.type
_entity.pdbx_description
1 polymer ?
#
loop_
_entity_poly.entity_id
_entity_poly.type
_entity_poly.pdbx_seq_one_letter_code
_entity_poly.pdbx_strand_id
1 'polypeptide(L)'
;MTPTPRPNWRTPMVIVVSATLILFVSFGVRQTYGLLMEPVTTAHGWGREVFAFAVAFQSLVWGLSQPIWGAIADRYGAGRVIAFSAAIYAVGLYLMAAASTPFEITFSTGFLTGLAMSGTGFPILLAVVSRAVPSKKRSMYLGLVSAGGSSGQMLLVPMGQYFISSWGYATTLLIMAVMVAMMVPVAAAVAGRRTADDAPAEDQSMNEAVREAAKHKGFLLLITGFFVCGFQTMFIGAHLPAYLVDKGGSAALGAAALATIGLFNVIGCFIWGAAGARFSKKYLLAALYTARSLGMAAFILLPVSEISVILFSAVMGLLWLATVPLTSGLVAQIFGTQYMAMLYGFVFLNHQLGSFLGIWLGGRLFDSTGSYDMIWWVAIALGLVAALLHFPIDERSVARIAGQQQTGG
;
A
#
# COMPACT_ATOMS: atom_id res chain seq x y z
N MET A 1 33.51 -16.42 6.29
CA MET A 1 33.11 -15.63 7.48
C MET A 1 32.01 -16.43 8.18
N THR A 2 32.27 -16.93 9.39
CA THR A 2 31.29 -17.64 10.21
C THR A 2 30.09 -16.71 10.47
N PRO A 3 28.84 -17.19 10.33
CA PRO A 3 27.66 -16.38 10.63
C PRO A 3 27.69 -16.00 12.10
N THR A 4 27.68 -14.69 12.39
CA THR A 4 27.56 -14.20 13.75
C THR A 4 26.23 -14.70 14.34
N PRO A 5 26.26 -15.40 15.49
CA PRO A 5 25.04 -15.93 16.10
C PRO A 5 24.06 -14.77 16.38
N ARG A 6 22.75 -15.02 16.15
CA ARG A 6 21.73 -14.04 16.48
C ARG A 6 21.78 -13.75 17.99
N PRO A 7 21.72 -12.48 18.42
CA PRO A 7 21.58 -12.17 19.84
C PRO A 7 20.38 -12.89 20.44
N ASN A 8 20.50 -13.48 21.62
CA ASN A 8 19.47 -14.32 22.26
C ASN A 8 18.08 -13.64 22.39
N TRP A 9 18.04 -12.31 22.46
CA TRP A 9 16.79 -11.54 22.57
C TRP A 9 16.01 -11.44 21.25
N ARG A 10 16.63 -11.74 20.08
CA ARG A 10 16.00 -11.61 18.77
C ARG A 10 15.28 -12.89 18.37
N THR A 11 14.27 -13.25 19.15
CA THR A 11 13.41 -14.40 18.86
C THR A 11 12.51 -14.14 17.63
N PRO A 12 11.99 -15.18 16.96
CA PRO A 12 11.03 -15.01 15.86
C PRO A 12 9.84 -14.13 16.24
N MET A 13 9.35 -14.25 17.48
CA MET A 13 8.21 -13.44 17.96
C MET A 13 8.58 -11.95 18.09
N VAL A 14 9.77 -11.63 18.61
CA VAL A 14 10.27 -10.25 18.67
C VAL A 14 10.37 -9.64 17.28
N ILE A 15 10.86 -10.41 16.29
CA ILE A 15 10.93 -9.95 14.89
C ILE A 15 9.53 -9.69 14.33
N VAL A 16 8.58 -10.60 14.56
CA VAL A 16 7.18 -10.46 14.09
C VAL A 16 6.52 -9.23 14.71
N VAL A 17 6.59 -9.07 16.03
CA VAL A 17 6.01 -7.92 16.74
C VAL A 17 6.62 -6.60 16.27
N SER A 18 7.96 -6.55 16.16
CA SER A 18 8.66 -5.35 15.70
C SER A 18 8.32 -4.99 14.25
N ALA A 19 8.23 -5.98 13.35
CA ALA A 19 7.80 -5.77 11.97
C ALA A 19 6.35 -5.26 11.89
N THR A 20 5.46 -5.83 12.73
CA THR A 20 4.07 -5.38 12.85
C THR A 20 3.98 -3.93 13.33
N LEU A 21 4.76 -3.55 14.37
CA LEU A 21 4.80 -2.18 14.88
C LEU A 21 5.34 -1.18 13.85
N ILE A 22 6.39 -1.56 13.11
CA ILE A 22 6.94 -0.69 12.05
C ILE A 22 5.88 -0.45 10.96
N LEU A 23 5.18 -1.49 10.50
CA LEU A 23 4.11 -1.32 9.52
C LEU A 23 2.93 -0.53 10.09
N PHE A 24 2.54 -0.79 11.33
CA PHE A 24 1.49 -0.05 12.02
C PHE A 24 1.75 1.45 12.00
N VAL A 25 2.94 1.87 12.43
CA VAL A 25 3.31 3.30 12.46
C VAL A 25 3.48 3.85 11.05
N SER A 26 4.26 3.19 10.21
CA SER A 26 4.60 3.69 8.87
C SER A 26 3.35 3.90 8.00
N PHE A 27 2.48 2.88 7.93
CA PHE A 27 1.25 2.95 7.13
C PHE A 27 0.16 3.77 7.81
N GLY A 28 0.02 3.67 9.14
CA GLY A 28 -0.96 4.44 9.87
C GLY A 28 -0.74 5.95 9.71
N VAL A 29 0.50 6.43 9.86
CA VAL A 29 0.87 7.84 9.61
C VAL A 29 0.57 8.24 8.16
N ARG A 30 0.95 7.42 7.19
CA ARG A 30 0.67 7.73 5.78
C ARG A 30 -0.83 7.87 5.48
N GLN A 31 -1.67 7.06 6.11
CA GLN A 31 -3.12 7.10 5.89
C GLN A 31 -3.81 8.34 6.48
N THR A 32 -3.14 9.12 7.32
CA THR A 32 -3.65 10.40 7.81
C THR A 32 -3.52 11.55 6.81
N TYR A 33 -2.78 11.36 5.70
CA TYR A 33 -2.51 12.45 4.75
C TYR A 33 -3.78 13.00 4.09
N GLY A 34 -4.81 12.16 3.92
CA GLY A 34 -6.11 12.62 3.46
C GLY A 34 -6.77 13.65 4.40
N LEU A 35 -6.53 13.53 5.72
CA LEU A 35 -7.05 14.49 6.72
C LEU A 35 -6.26 15.80 6.73
N LEU A 36 -5.03 15.81 6.24
CA LEU A 36 -4.15 16.97 6.19
C LEU A 36 -4.39 17.85 4.98
N MET A 37 -5.08 17.35 3.94
CA MET A 37 -5.28 18.06 2.68
C MET A 37 -5.92 19.43 2.90
N GLU A 38 -7.10 19.48 3.52
CA GLU A 38 -7.83 20.72 3.75
C GLU A 38 -7.11 21.65 4.72
N PRO A 39 -6.67 21.23 5.93
CA PRO A 39 -5.96 22.13 6.85
C PRO A 39 -4.70 22.75 6.25
N VAL A 40 -3.90 21.99 5.49
CA VAL A 40 -2.66 22.49 4.89
C VAL A 40 -2.98 23.47 3.75
N THR A 41 -3.88 23.10 2.83
CA THR A 41 -4.19 23.95 1.68
C THR A 41 -4.86 25.25 2.10
N THR A 42 -5.77 25.21 3.08
CA THR A 42 -6.44 26.41 3.61
C THR A 42 -5.46 27.33 4.34
N ALA A 43 -4.55 26.79 5.16
CA ALA A 43 -3.58 27.58 5.90
C ALA A 43 -2.62 28.39 4.99
N HIS A 44 -2.33 27.88 3.79
CA HIS A 44 -1.41 28.50 2.84
C HIS A 44 -2.10 29.17 1.66
N GLY A 45 -3.44 29.09 1.55
CA GLY A 45 -4.18 29.60 0.39
C GLY A 45 -3.87 28.85 -0.91
N TRP A 46 -3.49 27.56 -0.84
CA TRP A 46 -3.17 26.74 -2.01
C TRP A 46 -4.42 26.01 -2.52
N GLY A 47 -4.43 25.75 -3.84
CA GLY A 47 -5.35 24.76 -4.41
C GLY A 47 -5.05 23.34 -3.90
N ARG A 48 -6.05 22.47 -3.93
CA ARG A 48 -5.90 21.06 -3.51
C ARG A 48 -4.91 20.29 -4.39
N GLU A 49 -4.72 20.73 -5.64
CA GLU A 49 -3.74 20.13 -6.57
C GLU A 49 -2.34 20.16 -5.98
N VAL A 50 -1.93 21.22 -5.27
CA VAL A 50 -0.57 21.34 -4.69
C VAL A 50 -0.29 20.22 -3.71
N PHE A 51 -1.18 20.01 -2.74
CA PHE A 51 -1.01 18.94 -1.76
C PHE A 51 -1.22 17.55 -2.37
N ALA A 52 -2.23 17.42 -3.23
CA ALA A 52 -2.51 16.18 -3.95
C ALA A 52 -1.30 15.75 -4.81
N PHE A 53 -0.65 16.69 -5.51
CA PHE A 53 0.55 16.41 -6.27
C PHE A 53 1.70 15.93 -5.39
N ALA A 54 1.92 16.53 -4.23
CA ALA A 54 2.97 16.11 -3.29
C ALA A 54 2.74 14.65 -2.82
N VAL A 55 1.51 14.30 -2.42
CA VAL A 55 1.13 12.93 -2.02
C VAL A 55 1.15 11.96 -3.19
N ALA A 56 0.79 12.40 -4.39
CA ALA A 56 0.88 11.61 -5.61
C ALA A 56 2.34 11.30 -5.97
N PHE A 57 3.20 12.32 -5.94
CA PHE A 57 4.63 12.18 -6.21
C PHE A 57 5.31 11.22 -5.22
N GLN A 58 4.85 11.19 -3.95
CA GLN A 58 5.25 10.17 -2.97
C GLN A 58 5.05 8.75 -3.51
N SER A 59 3.92 8.48 -4.15
CA SER A 59 3.62 7.14 -4.67
C SER A 59 4.58 6.74 -5.79
N LEU A 60 4.97 7.68 -6.67
CA LEU A 60 5.97 7.41 -7.71
C LEU A 60 7.35 7.13 -7.11
N VAL A 61 7.81 7.99 -6.20
CA VAL A 61 9.12 7.82 -5.54
C VAL A 61 9.15 6.50 -4.80
N TRP A 62 8.08 6.16 -4.08
CA TRP A 62 7.94 4.86 -3.41
C TRP A 62 8.05 3.70 -4.40
N GLY A 63 7.27 3.70 -5.48
CA GLY A 63 7.28 2.63 -6.48
C GLY A 63 8.64 2.45 -7.15
N LEU A 64 9.28 3.53 -7.56
CA LEU A 64 10.56 3.52 -8.27
C LEU A 64 11.74 3.14 -7.36
N SER A 65 11.73 3.58 -6.10
CA SER A 65 12.82 3.31 -5.15
C SER A 65 12.68 1.95 -4.45
N GLN A 66 11.53 1.30 -4.48
CA GLN A 66 11.28 0.03 -3.81
C GLN A 66 12.27 -1.10 -4.18
N PRO A 67 12.59 -1.35 -5.47
CA PRO A 67 13.57 -2.37 -5.84
C PRO A 67 14.98 -2.05 -5.33
N ILE A 68 15.36 -0.77 -5.31
CA ILE A 68 16.68 -0.30 -4.86
C ILE A 68 16.83 -0.55 -3.35
N TRP A 69 15.83 -0.14 -2.55
CA TRP A 69 15.83 -0.39 -1.12
C TRP A 69 15.81 -1.88 -0.77
N GLY A 70 15.08 -2.69 -1.56
CA GLY A 70 15.09 -4.14 -1.44
C GLY A 70 16.48 -4.73 -1.64
N ALA A 71 17.19 -4.35 -2.70
CA ALA A 71 18.55 -4.79 -2.99
C ALA A 71 19.54 -4.37 -1.91
N ILE A 72 19.42 -3.12 -1.40
CA ILE A 72 20.25 -2.62 -0.30
C ILE A 72 19.98 -3.41 0.99
N ALA A 73 18.71 -3.72 1.29
CA ALA A 73 18.34 -4.49 2.47
C ALA A 73 18.88 -5.93 2.42
N ASP A 74 18.84 -6.57 1.25
CA ASP A 74 19.38 -7.90 1.06
C ASP A 74 20.92 -7.93 1.19
N ARG A 75 21.61 -6.90 0.72
CA ARG A 75 23.09 -6.82 0.77
C ARG A 75 23.61 -6.36 2.13
N TYR A 76 23.02 -5.31 2.71
CA TYR A 76 23.55 -4.63 3.90
C TYR A 76 22.78 -4.91 5.19
N GLY A 77 21.63 -5.60 5.07
CA GLY A 77 20.76 -5.97 6.19
C GLY A 77 19.58 -5.03 6.38
N ALA A 78 18.41 -5.61 6.56
CA ALA A 78 17.12 -4.90 6.61
C ALA A 78 17.04 -3.87 7.75
N GLY A 79 17.59 -4.16 8.94
CA GLY A 79 17.51 -3.24 10.08
C GLY A 79 18.17 -1.88 9.82
N ARG A 80 19.29 -1.85 9.10
CA ARG A 80 19.98 -0.60 8.74
C ARG A 80 19.14 0.23 7.77
N VAL A 81 18.55 -0.45 6.78
CA VAL A 81 17.67 0.19 5.79
C VAL A 81 16.44 0.76 6.48
N ILE A 82 15.79 0.00 7.34
CA ILE A 82 14.59 0.44 8.08
C ILE A 82 14.92 1.61 8.99
N ALA A 83 16.04 1.55 9.76
CA ALA A 83 16.45 2.64 10.65
C ALA A 83 16.72 3.94 9.87
N PHE A 84 17.48 3.87 8.77
CA PHE A 84 17.76 5.01 7.92
C PHE A 84 16.50 5.59 7.28
N SER A 85 15.63 4.73 6.77
CA SER A 85 14.36 5.14 6.17
C SER A 85 13.39 5.74 7.20
N ALA A 86 13.34 5.20 8.43
CA ALA A 86 12.56 5.80 9.52
C ALA A 86 13.07 7.20 9.90
N ALA A 87 14.39 7.39 9.92
CA ALA A 87 14.98 8.72 10.15
C ALA A 87 14.61 9.70 9.02
N ILE A 88 14.73 9.28 7.76
CA ILE A 88 14.28 10.11 6.60
C ILE A 88 12.79 10.41 6.71
N TYR A 89 11.96 9.45 7.11
CA TYR A 89 10.53 9.66 7.27
C TYR A 89 10.22 10.72 8.34
N ALA A 90 10.88 10.63 9.50
CA ALA A 90 10.73 11.61 10.57
C ALA A 90 11.16 13.02 10.12
N VAL A 91 12.29 13.14 9.42
CA VAL A 91 12.75 14.41 8.82
C VAL A 91 11.74 14.91 7.78
N GLY A 92 11.22 14.03 6.93
CA GLY A 92 10.18 14.38 5.94
C GLY A 92 8.95 14.98 6.59
N LEU A 93 8.43 14.36 7.67
CA LEU A 93 7.27 14.87 8.42
C LEU A 93 7.57 16.21 9.14
N TYR A 94 8.77 16.36 9.70
CA TYR A 94 9.21 17.62 10.30
C TYR A 94 9.24 18.75 9.27
N LEU A 95 9.85 18.50 8.11
CA LEU A 95 9.92 19.48 7.02
C LEU A 95 8.54 19.76 6.41
N MET A 96 7.65 18.76 6.38
CA MET A 96 6.26 18.93 5.96
C MET A 96 5.50 19.88 6.89
N ALA A 97 5.77 19.82 8.22
CA ALA A 97 5.17 20.73 9.19
C ALA A 97 5.66 22.17 9.04
N ALA A 98 6.88 22.36 8.56
CA ALA A 98 7.53 23.66 8.37
C ALA A 98 7.39 24.21 6.94
N ALA A 99 6.82 23.43 6.00
CA ALA A 99 6.71 23.79 4.60
C ALA A 99 5.81 25.02 4.40
N SER A 100 6.31 25.98 3.65
CA SER A 100 5.62 27.24 3.33
C SER A 100 5.44 27.49 1.82
N THR A 101 6.07 26.64 1.00
CA THR A 101 6.01 26.70 -0.47
C THR A 101 5.55 25.37 -1.09
N PRO A 102 4.95 25.41 -2.30
CA PRO A 102 4.59 24.18 -3.05
C PRO A 102 5.78 23.24 -3.31
N PHE A 103 6.99 23.78 -3.47
CA PHE A 103 8.19 22.98 -3.63
C PHE A 103 8.57 22.27 -2.32
N GLU A 104 8.56 22.95 -1.19
CA GLU A 104 8.90 22.37 0.12
C GLU A 104 7.93 21.27 0.52
N ILE A 105 6.61 21.45 0.31
CA ILE A 105 5.63 20.41 0.59
C ILE A 105 5.80 19.21 -0.35
N THR A 106 6.14 19.43 -1.63
CA THR A 106 6.40 18.35 -2.58
C THR A 106 7.69 17.60 -2.25
N PHE A 107 8.74 18.31 -1.87
CA PHE A 107 10.02 17.69 -1.48
C PHE A 107 9.90 16.88 -0.19
N SER A 108 9.27 17.43 0.84
CA SER A 108 9.12 16.76 2.14
C SER A 108 8.15 15.59 2.07
N THR A 109 6.92 15.84 1.60
CA THR A 109 5.85 14.83 1.50
C THR A 109 6.09 13.86 0.35
N GLY A 110 6.47 14.37 -0.82
CA GLY A 110 6.63 13.56 -2.02
C GLY A 110 7.93 12.78 -2.03
N PHE A 111 9.07 13.47 -2.02
CA PHE A 111 10.36 12.82 -2.20
C PHE A 111 10.84 12.11 -0.93
N LEU A 112 10.97 12.81 0.19
CA LEU A 112 11.55 12.22 1.39
C LEU A 112 10.68 11.12 1.99
N THR A 113 9.37 11.36 2.15
CA THR A 113 8.51 10.33 2.71
C THR A 113 8.26 9.19 1.74
N GLY A 114 8.23 9.45 0.42
CA GLY A 114 8.16 8.41 -0.61
C GLY A 114 9.38 7.47 -0.59
N LEU A 115 10.57 8.03 -0.49
CA LEU A 115 11.82 7.28 -0.35
C LEU A 115 11.83 6.45 0.95
N ALA A 116 11.36 7.04 2.05
CA ALA A 116 11.28 6.39 3.35
C ALA A 116 10.29 5.22 3.38
N MET A 117 9.13 5.36 2.73
CA MET A 117 8.12 4.31 2.63
C MET A 117 8.66 3.05 1.94
N SER A 118 9.58 3.20 1.00
CA SER A 118 10.21 2.05 0.34
C SER A 118 11.05 1.22 1.29
N GLY A 119 11.73 1.84 2.25
CA GLY A 119 12.57 1.14 3.22
C GLY A 119 11.81 0.64 4.45
N THR A 120 10.64 1.23 4.79
CA THR A 120 9.80 0.81 5.92
C THR A 120 8.57 0.02 5.50
N GLY A 121 8.44 -0.30 4.21
CA GLY A 121 7.26 -0.94 3.62
C GLY A 121 7.24 -2.47 3.72
N PHE A 122 6.15 -3.03 3.20
CA PHE A 122 5.86 -4.47 3.22
C PHE A 122 6.98 -5.36 2.67
N PRO A 123 7.60 -5.10 1.50
CA PRO A 123 8.51 -6.06 0.89
C PRO A 123 9.69 -6.42 1.80
N ILE A 124 10.30 -5.44 2.43
CA ILE A 124 11.47 -5.65 3.32
C ILE A 124 11.05 -6.37 4.60
N LEU A 125 9.97 -5.91 5.25
CA LEU A 125 9.52 -6.48 6.52
C LEU A 125 8.99 -7.91 6.36
N LEU A 126 8.21 -8.17 5.31
CA LEU A 126 7.73 -9.52 5.03
C LEU A 126 8.88 -10.48 4.68
N ALA A 127 9.91 -10.02 3.96
CA ALA A 127 11.09 -10.83 3.69
C ALA A 127 11.85 -11.19 4.98
N VAL A 128 12.01 -10.25 5.92
CA VAL A 128 12.64 -10.52 7.23
C VAL A 128 11.83 -11.54 8.04
N VAL A 129 10.52 -11.34 8.12
CA VAL A 129 9.62 -12.25 8.86
C VAL A 129 9.61 -13.64 8.24
N SER A 130 9.55 -13.73 6.90
CA SER A 130 9.53 -15.02 6.21
C SER A 130 10.77 -15.88 6.49
N ARG A 131 11.93 -15.24 6.71
CA ARG A 131 13.19 -15.90 7.10
C ARG A 131 13.29 -16.23 8.59
N ALA A 132 12.49 -15.55 9.42
CA ALA A 132 12.56 -15.71 10.88
C ALA A 132 11.62 -16.79 11.43
N VAL A 133 10.56 -17.15 10.70
CA VAL A 133 9.47 -18.00 11.17
C VAL A 133 9.49 -19.38 10.48
N PRO A 134 9.00 -20.46 11.16
CA PRO A 134 8.90 -21.79 10.57
C PRO A 134 8.03 -21.79 9.30
N SER A 135 8.43 -22.56 8.28
CA SER A 135 7.75 -22.65 6.98
C SER A 135 6.26 -22.98 7.10
N LYS A 136 5.90 -23.93 7.99
CA LYS A 136 4.50 -24.34 8.25
C LYS A 136 3.60 -23.20 8.74
N LYS A 137 4.15 -22.19 9.43
CA LYS A 137 3.39 -21.05 9.99
C LYS A 137 3.65 -19.73 9.26
N ARG A 138 4.46 -19.74 8.20
CA ARG A 138 4.93 -18.54 7.48
C ARG A 138 3.76 -17.69 7.01
N SER A 139 2.81 -18.27 6.30
CA SER A 139 1.64 -17.53 5.78
C SER A 139 0.84 -16.83 6.88
N MET A 140 0.64 -17.48 8.03
CA MET A 140 -0.04 -16.90 9.17
C MET A 140 0.70 -15.67 9.71
N TYR A 141 2.02 -15.77 9.90
CA TYR A 141 2.81 -14.65 10.43
C TYR A 141 2.92 -13.49 9.43
N LEU A 142 3.02 -13.78 8.13
CA LEU A 142 2.98 -12.74 7.09
C LEU A 142 1.63 -12.01 7.07
N GLY A 143 0.53 -12.76 7.22
CA GLY A 143 -0.80 -12.17 7.37
C GLY A 143 -0.93 -11.28 8.61
N LEU A 144 -0.42 -11.74 9.77
CA LEU A 144 -0.40 -10.95 11.00
C LEU A 144 0.37 -9.64 10.85
N VAL A 145 1.55 -9.69 10.27
CA VAL A 145 2.38 -8.50 10.03
C VAL A 145 1.70 -7.54 9.04
N SER A 146 1.06 -8.08 8.00
CA SER A 146 0.31 -7.27 7.05
C SER A 146 -0.91 -6.58 7.67
N ALA A 147 -1.61 -7.28 8.57
CA ALA A 147 -2.71 -6.69 9.34
C ALA A 147 -2.28 -5.52 10.22
N GLY A 148 -0.99 -5.45 10.61
CA GLY A 148 -0.41 -4.32 11.33
C GLY A 148 -0.59 -2.99 10.60
N GLY A 149 -0.34 -2.95 9.30
CA GLY A 149 -0.56 -1.73 8.49
C GLY A 149 -2.01 -1.26 8.49
N SER A 150 -2.96 -2.19 8.31
CA SER A 150 -4.41 -1.88 8.36
C SER A 150 -4.88 -1.46 9.76
N SER A 151 -4.32 -2.07 10.82
CA SER A 151 -4.58 -1.66 12.21
C SER A 151 -4.03 -0.26 12.47
N GLY A 152 -2.89 0.11 11.86
CA GLY A 152 -2.35 1.46 11.88
C GLY A 152 -3.34 2.47 11.29
N GLN A 153 -3.91 2.19 10.13
CA GLN A 153 -4.96 3.03 9.53
C GLN A 153 -6.17 3.17 10.47
N MET A 154 -6.65 2.06 11.02
CA MET A 154 -7.82 2.04 11.90
C MET A 154 -7.64 2.92 13.15
N LEU A 155 -6.44 2.93 13.75
CA LEU A 155 -6.19 3.61 15.02
C LEU A 155 -5.54 4.99 14.85
N LEU A 156 -4.53 5.12 13.98
CA LEU A 156 -3.79 6.38 13.84
C LEU A 156 -4.57 7.45 13.06
N VAL A 157 -5.52 7.07 12.22
CA VAL A 157 -6.33 8.06 11.48
C VAL A 157 -7.27 8.82 12.42
N PRO A 158 -8.11 8.19 13.27
CA PRO A 158 -8.91 8.93 14.24
C PRO A 158 -8.06 9.71 15.25
N MET A 159 -6.93 9.14 15.70
CA MET A 159 -6.00 9.82 16.58
C MET A 159 -5.39 11.06 15.91
N GLY A 160 -5.03 10.96 14.64
CA GLY A 160 -4.53 12.09 13.84
C GLY A 160 -5.58 13.17 13.70
N GLN A 161 -6.85 12.84 13.46
CA GLN A 161 -7.95 13.80 13.43
C GLN A 161 -8.12 14.52 14.78
N TYR A 162 -8.05 13.78 15.88
CA TYR A 162 -8.09 14.37 17.23
C TYR A 162 -6.95 15.35 17.45
N PHE A 163 -5.73 15.01 17.02
CA PHE A 163 -4.58 15.90 17.14
C PHE A 163 -4.70 17.14 16.25
N ILE A 164 -5.18 16.99 15.01
CA ILE A 164 -5.40 18.10 14.08
C ILE A 164 -6.41 19.09 14.68
N SER A 165 -7.53 18.60 15.21
CA SER A 165 -8.57 19.45 15.77
C SER A 165 -8.17 20.11 17.09
N SER A 166 -7.29 19.48 17.88
CA SER A 166 -6.85 20.00 19.20
C SER A 166 -5.63 20.91 19.11
N TRP A 167 -4.67 20.61 18.24
CA TRP A 167 -3.35 21.29 18.20
C TRP A 167 -2.92 21.76 16.81
N GLY A 168 -3.78 21.59 15.80
CA GLY A 168 -3.49 21.94 14.42
C GLY A 168 -2.61 20.93 13.69
N TYR A 169 -2.54 21.10 12.35
CA TYR A 169 -1.85 20.14 11.48
C TYR A 169 -0.33 20.10 11.70
N ALA A 170 0.31 21.25 11.94
CA ALA A 170 1.76 21.31 12.10
C ALA A 170 2.22 20.54 13.36
N THR A 171 1.56 20.76 14.50
CA THR A 171 1.85 20.02 15.75
C THR A 171 1.57 18.52 15.57
N THR A 172 0.50 18.16 14.87
CA THR A 172 0.18 16.77 14.55
C THR A 172 1.29 16.11 13.75
N LEU A 173 1.84 16.77 12.73
CA LEU A 173 2.96 16.27 11.95
C LEU A 173 4.22 16.09 12.79
N LEU A 174 4.49 16.99 13.75
CA LEU A 174 5.63 16.85 14.68
C LEU A 174 5.44 15.63 15.60
N ILE A 175 4.25 15.41 16.14
CA ILE A 175 3.94 14.21 16.93
C ILE A 175 4.14 12.94 16.09
N MET A 176 3.65 12.93 14.86
CA MET A 176 3.84 11.82 13.94
C MET A 176 5.32 11.61 13.58
N ALA A 177 6.10 12.67 13.44
CA ALA A 177 7.55 12.59 13.23
C ALA A 177 8.24 11.88 14.39
N VAL A 178 7.87 12.20 15.65
CA VAL A 178 8.38 11.50 16.83
C VAL A 178 7.96 10.03 16.83
N MET A 179 6.69 9.71 16.53
CA MET A 179 6.22 8.33 16.43
C MET A 179 7.01 7.52 15.40
N VAL A 180 7.28 8.10 14.25
CA VAL A 180 8.07 7.47 13.19
C VAL A 180 9.54 7.32 13.61
N ALA A 181 10.12 8.31 14.30
CA ALA A 181 11.47 8.23 14.83
C ALA A 181 11.65 7.06 15.82
N MET A 182 10.60 6.71 16.58
CA MET A 182 10.63 5.54 17.46
C MET A 182 10.77 4.20 16.71
N MET A 183 10.58 4.16 15.39
CA MET A 183 10.90 2.96 14.60
C MET A 183 12.42 2.72 14.49
N VAL A 184 13.27 3.75 14.68
CA VAL A 184 14.74 3.61 14.59
C VAL A 184 15.28 2.59 15.60
N PRO A 185 15.01 2.68 16.90
CA PRO A 185 15.44 1.65 17.85
C PRO A 185 14.76 0.30 17.59
N VAL A 186 13.49 0.27 17.17
CA VAL A 186 12.76 -0.97 16.85
C VAL A 186 13.40 -1.71 15.66
N ALA A 187 14.01 -0.99 14.72
CA ALA A 187 14.70 -1.55 13.57
C ALA A 187 15.86 -2.51 13.95
N ALA A 188 16.43 -2.35 15.14
CA ALA A 188 17.46 -3.27 15.66
C ALA A 188 16.92 -4.72 15.80
N ALA A 189 15.64 -4.89 16.13
CA ALA A 189 15.01 -6.20 16.27
C ALA A 189 14.87 -6.95 14.94
N VAL A 190 14.63 -6.22 13.85
CA VAL A 190 14.46 -6.77 12.50
C VAL A 190 15.76 -6.80 11.68
N ALA A 191 16.91 -6.47 12.30
CA ALA A 191 18.20 -6.54 11.62
C ALA A 191 18.57 -8.00 11.28
N GLY A 192 19.01 -8.26 10.06
CA GLY A 192 19.45 -9.58 9.58
C GLY A 192 19.86 -9.48 8.11
N ARG A 193 20.80 -10.33 7.71
CA ARG A 193 21.20 -10.53 6.32
C ARG A 193 20.58 -11.82 5.79
N ARG A 194 20.42 -11.92 4.49
CA ARG A 194 20.14 -13.16 3.81
C ARG A 194 21.30 -14.13 4.02
N THR A 195 21.02 -15.39 4.33
CA THR A 195 22.02 -16.45 4.42
C THR A 195 22.21 -17.12 3.06
N ALA A 196 23.35 -17.77 2.86
CA ALA A 196 23.62 -18.49 1.61
C ALA A 196 22.60 -19.60 1.32
N ASP A 197 22.01 -20.19 2.39
CA ASP A 197 20.99 -21.24 2.27
C ASP A 197 19.64 -20.71 1.75
N ASP A 198 19.46 -19.39 1.70
CA ASP A 198 18.28 -18.74 1.11
C ASP A 198 18.41 -18.48 -0.41
N ALA A 199 19.51 -18.93 -1.03
CA ALA A 199 19.74 -18.77 -2.47
C ALA A 199 18.84 -19.73 -3.25
N PRO A 200 18.16 -19.28 -4.32
CA PRO A 200 17.37 -20.17 -5.16
C PRO A 200 18.29 -21.14 -5.92
N ALA A 201 17.96 -22.42 -5.88
CA ALA A 201 18.58 -23.42 -6.74
C ALA A 201 17.72 -23.55 -8.00
N GLU A 202 18.00 -22.79 -9.06
CA GLU A 202 17.29 -22.97 -10.35
C GLU A 202 17.97 -22.33 -11.57
N ASP A 203 17.73 -22.95 -12.75
CA ASP A 203 18.36 -22.69 -14.05
C ASP A 203 17.85 -21.45 -14.81
N GLN A 204 16.86 -20.70 -14.31
CA GLN A 204 16.32 -19.50 -14.97
C GLN A 204 16.98 -18.21 -14.45
N SER A 205 17.51 -17.40 -15.35
CA SER A 205 18.03 -16.08 -14.99
C SER A 205 16.89 -15.08 -14.76
N MET A 206 17.17 -14.02 -14.01
CA MET A 206 16.23 -12.92 -13.75
C MET A 206 15.75 -12.25 -15.05
N ASN A 207 16.64 -12.06 -16.03
CA ASN A 207 16.28 -11.45 -17.30
C ASN A 207 15.35 -12.33 -18.14
N GLU A 208 15.51 -13.65 -18.07
CA GLU A 208 14.61 -14.61 -18.71
C GLU A 208 13.22 -14.58 -18.07
N ALA A 209 13.14 -14.54 -16.75
CA ALA A 209 11.87 -14.43 -16.04
C ALA A 209 11.09 -13.13 -16.39
N VAL A 210 11.81 -12.00 -16.50
CA VAL A 210 11.20 -10.73 -16.95
C VAL A 210 10.72 -10.83 -18.40
N ARG A 211 11.52 -11.42 -19.29
CA ARG A 211 11.12 -11.60 -20.70
C ARG A 211 9.93 -12.54 -20.86
N GLU A 212 9.88 -13.62 -20.09
CA GLU A 212 8.77 -14.57 -20.05
C GLU A 212 7.49 -13.84 -19.61
N ALA A 213 7.54 -13.10 -18.51
CA ALA A 213 6.40 -12.34 -18.00
C ALA A 213 5.95 -11.22 -18.94
N ALA A 214 6.88 -10.46 -19.51
CA ALA A 214 6.58 -9.37 -20.47
C ALA A 214 5.90 -9.85 -21.76
N LYS A 215 6.08 -11.11 -22.15
CA LYS A 215 5.40 -11.73 -23.30
C LYS A 215 4.07 -12.39 -22.93
N HIS A 216 3.80 -12.57 -21.64
CA HIS A 216 2.61 -13.26 -21.17
C HIS A 216 1.42 -12.33 -21.12
N LYS A 217 0.43 -12.52 -22.02
CA LYS A 217 -0.76 -11.64 -22.11
C LYS A 217 -1.51 -11.49 -20.80
N GLY A 218 -1.67 -12.58 -20.05
CA GLY A 218 -2.32 -12.56 -18.74
C GLY A 218 -1.60 -11.68 -17.72
N PHE A 219 -0.25 -11.63 -17.76
CA PHE A 219 0.54 -10.76 -16.89
C PHE A 219 0.35 -9.28 -17.24
N LEU A 220 0.33 -8.94 -18.53
CA LEU A 220 0.09 -7.56 -18.97
C LEU A 220 -1.33 -7.09 -18.59
N LEU A 221 -2.34 -7.95 -18.75
CA LEU A 221 -3.70 -7.67 -18.31
C LEU A 221 -3.79 -7.47 -16.80
N LEU A 222 -3.09 -8.31 -16.03
CA LEU A 222 -3.02 -8.22 -14.57
C LEU A 222 -2.38 -6.92 -14.10
N ILE A 223 -1.26 -6.52 -14.71
CA ILE A 223 -0.58 -5.24 -14.44
C ILE A 223 -1.51 -4.06 -14.67
N THR A 224 -2.21 -4.05 -15.82
CA THR A 224 -3.15 -2.99 -16.20
C THR A 224 -4.34 -2.94 -15.24
N GLY A 225 -4.88 -4.09 -14.87
CA GLY A 225 -5.95 -4.15 -13.87
C GLY A 225 -5.50 -3.64 -12.49
N PHE A 226 -4.28 -3.96 -12.07
CA PHE A 226 -3.76 -3.53 -10.77
C PHE A 226 -3.41 -2.03 -10.71
N PHE A 227 -3.12 -1.40 -11.85
CA PHE A 227 -3.08 0.07 -11.98
C PHE A 227 -4.37 0.70 -11.48
N VAL A 228 -5.53 0.17 -11.88
CA VAL A 228 -6.83 0.68 -11.47
C VAL A 228 -7.05 0.53 -9.96
N CYS A 229 -6.51 -0.53 -9.34
CA CYS A 229 -6.53 -0.66 -7.88
C CYS A 229 -5.87 0.56 -7.22
N GLY A 230 -4.67 0.92 -7.66
CA GLY A 230 -3.95 2.08 -7.16
C GLY A 230 -4.74 3.38 -7.35
N PHE A 231 -5.28 3.57 -8.55
CA PHE A 231 -6.09 4.75 -8.86
C PHE A 231 -7.27 4.90 -7.89
N GLN A 232 -8.09 3.87 -7.75
CA GLN A 232 -9.30 3.93 -6.93
C GLN A 232 -9.00 4.09 -5.44
N THR A 233 -8.11 3.25 -4.91
CA THR A 233 -7.85 3.24 -3.47
C THR A 233 -7.14 4.51 -3.01
N MET A 234 -6.19 5.00 -3.80
CA MET A 234 -5.43 6.18 -3.40
C MET A 234 -6.18 7.48 -3.66
N PHE A 235 -7.03 7.56 -4.69
CA PHE A 235 -7.97 8.65 -4.85
C PHE A 235 -8.90 8.75 -3.63
N ILE A 236 -9.57 7.67 -3.25
CA ILE A 236 -10.47 7.66 -2.09
C ILE A 236 -9.69 7.99 -0.81
N GLY A 237 -8.55 7.38 -0.57
CA GLY A 237 -7.74 7.61 0.63
C GLY A 237 -7.29 9.06 0.79
N ALA A 238 -7.00 9.76 -0.31
CA ALA A 238 -6.54 11.14 -0.29
C ALA A 238 -7.68 12.16 -0.25
N HIS A 239 -8.76 11.92 -1.00
CA HIS A 239 -9.77 12.95 -1.25
C HIS A 239 -11.10 12.72 -0.52
N LEU A 240 -11.40 11.51 -0.02
CA LEU A 240 -12.67 11.24 0.66
C LEU A 240 -12.93 12.17 1.85
N PRO A 241 -11.97 12.46 2.77
CA PRO A 241 -12.22 13.38 3.87
C PRO A 241 -12.62 14.78 3.39
N ALA A 242 -11.89 15.33 2.42
CA ALA A 242 -12.18 16.65 1.84
C ALA A 242 -13.52 16.65 1.09
N TYR A 243 -13.82 15.61 0.31
CA TYR A 243 -15.12 15.45 -0.34
C TYR A 243 -16.29 15.45 0.64
N LEU A 244 -16.13 14.78 1.80
CA LEU A 244 -17.19 14.74 2.82
C LEU A 244 -17.42 16.13 3.45
N VAL A 245 -16.36 16.91 3.69
CA VAL A 245 -16.48 18.28 4.19
C VAL A 245 -17.19 19.17 3.15
N ASP A 246 -16.85 19.07 1.87
CA ASP A 246 -17.53 19.80 0.78
C ASP A 246 -19.03 19.46 0.67
N LYS A 247 -19.43 18.25 1.07
CA LYS A 247 -20.83 17.81 1.12
C LYS A 247 -21.52 18.13 2.46
N GLY A 248 -20.89 18.95 3.31
CA GLY A 248 -21.44 19.38 4.61
C GLY A 248 -21.20 18.40 5.77
N GLY A 249 -20.40 17.38 5.57
CA GLY A 249 -19.97 16.45 6.63
C GLY A 249 -18.88 17.05 7.52
N SER A 250 -18.62 16.40 8.66
CA SER A 250 -17.56 16.80 9.57
C SER A 250 -16.21 16.15 9.20
N ALA A 251 -15.09 16.79 9.55
CA ALA A 251 -13.77 16.19 9.45
C ALA A 251 -13.65 14.88 10.26
N ALA A 252 -14.37 14.80 11.38
CA ALA A 252 -14.47 13.58 12.18
C ALA A 252 -15.13 12.43 11.41
N LEU A 253 -16.14 12.72 10.59
CA LEU A 253 -16.77 11.73 9.70
C LEU A 253 -15.77 11.22 8.64
N GLY A 254 -14.93 12.10 8.09
CA GLY A 254 -13.84 11.72 7.19
C GLY A 254 -12.84 10.76 7.83
N ALA A 255 -12.44 11.05 9.08
CA ALA A 255 -11.56 10.18 9.85
C ALA A 255 -12.23 8.82 10.16
N ALA A 256 -13.51 8.83 10.56
CA ALA A 256 -14.28 7.62 10.82
C ALA A 256 -14.42 6.76 9.55
N ALA A 257 -14.63 7.38 8.39
CA ALA A 257 -14.70 6.70 7.10
C ALA A 257 -13.40 5.95 6.79
N LEU A 258 -12.24 6.63 6.89
CA LEU A 258 -10.93 6.00 6.63
C LEU A 258 -10.60 4.91 7.67
N ALA A 259 -10.96 5.11 8.94
CA ALA A 259 -10.79 4.11 9.99
C ALA A 259 -11.65 2.86 9.73
N THR A 260 -12.90 3.07 9.30
CA THR A 260 -13.82 1.98 8.91
C THR A 260 -13.28 1.20 7.71
N ILE A 261 -12.74 1.88 6.69
CA ILE A 261 -12.03 1.22 5.59
C ILE A 261 -10.91 0.34 6.15
N GLY A 262 -10.07 0.85 7.06
CA GLY A 262 -8.98 0.10 7.68
C GLY A 262 -9.45 -1.15 8.43
N LEU A 263 -10.51 -1.03 9.23
CA LEU A 263 -11.10 -2.13 9.97
C LEU A 263 -11.61 -3.24 9.04
N PHE A 264 -12.45 -2.87 8.08
CA PHE A 264 -13.04 -3.85 7.17
C PHE A 264 -12.02 -4.40 6.16
N ASN A 265 -10.91 -3.68 5.91
CA ASN A 265 -9.81 -4.20 5.09
C ASN A 265 -9.11 -5.40 5.74
N VAL A 266 -8.96 -5.42 7.06
CA VAL A 266 -8.45 -6.61 7.77
C VAL A 266 -9.35 -7.81 7.50
N ILE A 267 -10.66 -7.64 7.67
CA ILE A 267 -11.66 -8.70 7.44
C ILE A 267 -11.64 -9.14 5.97
N GLY A 268 -11.64 -8.17 5.05
CA GLY A 268 -11.63 -8.42 3.60
C GLY A 268 -10.43 -9.23 3.15
N CYS A 269 -9.22 -8.90 3.61
CA CYS A 269 -8.01 -9.64 3.25
C CYS A 269 -8.09 -11.13 3.63
N PHE A 270 -8.68 -11.46 4.80
CA PHE A 270 -8.89 -12.86 5.20
C PHE A 270 -9.93 -13.56 4.33
N ILE A 271 -11.09 -12.94 4.10
CA ILE A 271 -12.18 -13.52 3.30
C ILE A 271 -11.70 -13.81 1.87
N TRP A 272 -11.15 -12.80 1.19
CA TRP A 272 -10.72 -12.93 -0.21
C TRP A 272 -9.45 -13.76 -0.37
N GLY A 273 -8.56 -13.75 0.62
CA GLY A 273 -7.40 -14.63 0.66
C GLY A 273 -7.81 -16.10 0.75
N ALA A 274 -8.78 -16.43 1.61
CA ALA A 274 -9.35 -17.77 1.73
C ALA A 274 -10.14 -18.17 0.47
N ALA A 275 -10.92 -17.25 -0.12
CA ALA A 275 -11.63 -17.49 -1.37
C ALA A 275 -10.65 -17.78 -2.53
N GLY A 276 -9.52 -17.06 -2.61
CA GLY A 276 -8.49 -17.28 -3.62
C GLY A 276 -7.78 -18.64 -3.56
N ALA A 277 -7.89 -19.34 -2.42
CA ALA A 277 -7.42 -20.72 -2.30
C ALA A 277 -8.38 -21.75 -2.90
N ARG A 278 -9.67 -21.40 -3.08
CA ARG A 278 -10.73 -22.32 -3.50
C ARG A 278 -11.30 -22.01 -4.89
N PHE A 279 -11.27 -20.74 -5.28
CA PHE A 279 -11.91 -20.26 -6.51
C PHE A 279 -10.87 -19.65 -7.45
N SER A 280 -11.22 -19.52 -8.73
CA SER A 280 -10.41 -18.85 -9.74
C SER A 280 -10.15 -17.39 -9.35
N LYS A 281 -8.88 -17.02 -9.26
CA LYS A 281 -8.43 -15.69 -8.80
C LYS A 281 -8.84 -14.59 -9.78
N LYS A 282 -8.82 -14.87 -11.09
CA LYS A 282 -9.24 -13.90 -12.11
C LYS A 282 -10.71 -13.50 -11.98
N TYR A 283 -11.59 -14.47 -11.71
CA TYR A 283 -13.01 -14.19 -11.51
C TYR A 283 -13.27 -13.47 -10.19
N LEU A 284 -12.53 -13.81 -9.14
CA LEU A 284 -12.58 -13.09 -7.87
C LEU A 284 -12.10 -11.64 -8.05
N LEU A 285 -11.03 -11.38 -8.80
CA LEU A 285 -10.56 -10.03 -9.13
C LEU A 285 -11.60 -9.27 -9.95
N ALA A 286 -12.19 -9.89 -10.98
CA ALA A 286 -13.26 -9.27 -11.77
C ALA A 286 -14.46 -8.89 -10.88
N ALA A 287 -14.92 -9.79 -10.02
CA ALA A 287 -15.99 -9.53 -9.06
C ALA A 287 -15.66 -8.39 -8.09
N LEU A 288 -14.40 -8.35 -7.60
CA LEU A 288 -13.89 -7.30 -6.71
C LEU A 288 -13.95 -5.91 -7.35
N TYR A 289 -13.44 -5.76 -8.58
CA TYR A 289 -13.46 -4.48 -9.29
C TYR A 289 -14.88 -4.06 -9.66
N THR A 290 -15.75 -5.00 -10.05
CA THR A 290 -17.18 -4.73 -10.30
C THR A 290 -17.86 -4.25 -9.01
N ALA A 291 -17.68 -4.95 -7.89
CA ALA A 291 -18.28 -4.58 -6.62
C ALA A 291 -17.81 -3.19 -6.13
N ARG A 292 -16.52 -2.86 -6.30
CA ARG A 292 -16.02 -1.51 -6.01
C ARG A 292 -16.70 -0.45 -6.86
N SER A 293 -16.79 -0.68 -8.17
CA SER A 293 -17.43 0.28 -9.08
C SER A 293 -18.90 0.50 -8.74
N LEU A 294 -19.63 -0.58 -8.44
CA LEU A 294 -21.03 -0.48 -8.00
C LEU A 294 -21.15 0.24 -6.64
N GLY A 295 -20.25 -0.06 -5.68
CA GLY A 295 -20.20 0.62 -4.39
C GLY A 295 -19.94 2.11 -4.51
N MET A 296 -19.00 2.53 -5.37
CA MET A 296 -18.73 3.93 -5.67
C MET A 296 -19.92 4.59 -6.36
N ALA A 297 -20.53 3.96 -7.36
CA ALA A 297 -21.71 4.48 -8.04
C ALA A 297 -22.88 4.67 -7.07
N ALA A 298 -23.17 3.69 -6.24
CA ALA A 298 -24.19 3.80 -5.21
C ALA A 298 -23.93 4.97 -4.26
N PHE A 299 -22.66 5.15 -3.82
CA PHE A 299 -22.28 6.21 -2.89
C PHE A 299 -22.49 7.61 -3.46
N ILE A 300 -22.09 7.85 -4.72
CA ILE A 300 -22.22 9.19 -5.33
C ILE A 300 -23.65 9.51 -5.79
N LEU A 301 -24.50 8.51 -6.01
CA LEU A 301 -25.89 8.68 -6.42
C LEU A 301 -26.85 8.81 -5.23
N LEU A 302 -26.44 8.39 -4.04
CA LEU A 302 -27.24 8.47 -2.83
C LEU A 302 -26.90 9.74 -2.03
N PRO A 303 -27.83 10.28 -1.23
CA PRO A 303 -27.54 11.39 -0.32
C PRO A 303 -26.41 11.05 0.64
N VAL A 304 -25.46 12.00 0.80
CA VAL A 304 -24.39 11.85 1.78
C VAL A 304 -24.96 12.00 3.19
N SER A 305 -24.83 10.95 3.98
CA SER A 305 -25.21 10.89 5.40
C SER A 305 -24.18 10.09 6.16
N GLU A 306 -24.15 10.16 7.49
CA GLU A 306 -23.25 9.36 8.31
C GLU A 306 -23.39 7.86 8.01
N ILE A 307 -24.63 7.39 7.86
CA ILE A 307 -24.91 5.98 7.57
C ILE A 307 -24.40 5.59 6.19
N SER A 308 -24.68 6.38 5.14
CA SER A 308 -24.22 6.09 3.77
C SER A 308 -22.70 6.10 3.68
N VAL A 309 -22.02 7.01 4.39
CA VAL A 309 -20.55 7.10 4.45
C VAL A 309 -19.97 5.87 5.14
N ILE A 310 -20.49 5.47 6.30
CA ILE A 310 -19.96 4.31 7.03
C ILE A 310 -20.23 3.01 6.28
N LEU A 311 -21.41 2.85 5.67
CA LEU A 311 -21.72 1.68 4.82
C LEU A 311 -20.80 1.60 3.60
N PHE A 312 -20.62 2.72 2.90
CA PHE A 312 -19.67 2.81 1.79
C PHE A 312 -18.26 2.44 2.23
N SER A 313 -17.80 2.99 3.35
CA SER A 313 -16.47 2.73 3.90
C SER A 313 -16.28 1.27 4.31
N ALA A 314 -17.30 0.63 4.87
CA ALA A 314 -17.28 -0.80 5.20
C ALA A 314 -17.19 -1.67 3.94
N VAL A 315 -18.00 -1.40 2.93
CA VAL A 315 -17.96 -2.10 1.63
C VAL A 315 -16.60 -1.90 0.96
N MET A 316 -16.14 -0.65 0.85
CA MET A 316 -14.83 -0.36 0.27
C MET A 316 -13.70 -1.01 1.06
N GLY A 317 -13.78 -1.03 2.39
CA GLY A 317 -12.80 -1.70 3.25
C GLY A 317 -12.71 -3.20 2.96
N LEU A 318 -13.84 -3.91 2.91
CA LEU A 318 -13.89 -5.34 2.55
C LEU A 318 -13.23 -5.64 1.19
N LEU A 319 -13.25 -4.69 0.28
CA LEU A 319 -12.72 -4.80 -1.08
C LEU A 319 -11.34 -4.12 -1.24
N TRP A 320 -10.80 -3.40 -0.22
CA TRP A 320 -9.70 -2.44 -0.35
C TRP A 320 -8.41 -3.06 -0.87
N LEU A 321 -7.71 -3.83 -0.06
CA LEU A 321 -6.49 -4.55 -0.44
C LEU A 321 -6.73 -6.04 -0.68
N ALA A 322 -7.98 -6.47 -0.79
CA ALA A 322 -8.35 -7.84 -1.11
C ALA A 322 -7.78 -8.30 -2.48
N THR A 323 -7.49 -7.35 -3.37
CA THR A 323 -6.80 -7.60 -4.64
C THR A 323 -5.36 -8.07 -4.45
N VAL A 324 -4.67 -7.68 -3.36
CA VAL A 324 -3.25 -7.99 -3.12
C VAL A 324 -2.97 -9.50 -3.04
N PRO A 325 -3.63 -10.29 -2.15
CA PRO A 325 -3.40 -11.73 -2.06
C PRO A 325 -3.83 -12.47 -3.34
N LEU A 326 -4.87 -12.01 -4.03
CA LEU A 326 -5.32 -12.62 -5.27
C LEU A 326 -4.34 -12.37 -6.42
N THR A 327 -3.86 -11.13 -6.57
CA THR A 327 -2.91 -10.74 -7.62
C THR A 327 -1.55 -11.40 -7.41
N SER A 328 -1.00 -11.34 -6.19
CA SER A 328 0.27 -12.00 -5.87
C SER A 328 0.17 -13.52 -6.00
N GLY A 329 -0.97 -14.10 -5.58
CA GLY A 329 -1.27 -15.52 -5.75
C GLY A 329 -1.35 -15.93 -7.22
N LEU A 330 -1.89 -15.08 -8.09
CA LEU A 330 -1.97 -15.34 -9.53
C LEU A 330 -0.58 -15.29 -10.18
N VAL A 331 0.26 -14.33 -9.81
CA VAL A 331 1.68 -14.27 -10.26
C VAL A 331 2.41 -15.53 -9.86
N ALA A 332 2.29 -15.96 -8.60
CA ALA A 332 2.93 -17.18 -8.11
C ALA A 332 2.41 -18.45 -8.82
N GLN A 333 1.12 -18.51 -9.15
CA GLN A 333 0.49 -19.62 -9.84
C GLN A 333 0.98 -19.74 -11.29
N ILE A 334 1.11 -18.62 -12.00
CA ILE A 334 1.50 -18.61 -13.42
C ILE A 334 3.03 -18.82 -13.57
N PHE A 335 3.86 -18.08 -12.81
CA PHE A 335 5.31 -18.01 -13.01
C PHE A 335 6.14 -18.77 -11.97
N GLY A 336 5.48 -19.33 -10.94
CA GLY A 336 6.18 -19.93 -9.79
C GLY A 336 6.64 -18.90 -8.77
N THR A 337 7.35 -19.39 -7.74
CA THR A 337 7.71 -18.56 -6.57
C THR A 337 9.12 -17.97 -6.62
N GLN A 338 9.99 -18.44 -7.52
CA GLN A 338 11.39 -18.06 -7.59
C GLN A 338 11.61 -16.55 -7.74
N TYR A 339 10.99 -15.95 -8.76
CA TYR A 339 11.05 -14.51 -9.06
C TYR A 339 9.74 -13.77 -8.75
N MET A 340 8.88 -14.37 -7.93
CA MET A 340 7.57 -13.81 -7.60
C MET A 340 7.66 -12.39 -7.04
N ALA A 341 8.62 -12.14 -6.12
CA ALA A 341 8.77 -10.82 -5.50
C ALA A 341 9.12 -9.73 -6.53
N MET A 342 9.99 -10.06 -7.48
CA MET A 342 10.38 -9.16 -8.56
C MET A 342 9.21 -8.94 -9.54
N LEU A 343 8.57 -10.00 -10.00
CA LEU A 343 7.45 -9.90 -10.95
C LEU A 343 6.26 -9.17 -10.32
N TYR A 344 5.95 -9.47 -9.06
CA TYR A 344 4.95 -8.71 -8.31
C TYR A 344 5.38 -7.24 -8.08
N GLY A 345 6.68 -6.98 -8.02
CA GLY A 345 7.22 -5.62 -7.98
C GLY A 345 6.84 -4.79 -9.19
N PHE A 346 6.85 -5.36 -10.40
CA PHE A 346 6.36 -4.68 -11.60
C PHE A 346 4.85 -4.42 -11.56
N VAL A 347 4.09 -5.38 -11.03
CA VAL A 347 2.65 -5.20 -10.79
C VAL A 347 2.40 -4.05 -9.82
N PHE A 348 3.17 -4.00 -8.72
CA PHE A 348 3.09 -2.95 -7.71
C PHE A 348 3.52 -1.57 -8.23
N LEU A 349 4.54 -1.50 -9.12
CA LEU A 349 4.92 -0.25 -9.77
C LEU A 349 3.74 0.35 -10.55
N ASN A 350 3.00 -0.48 -11.30
CA ASN A 350 1.81 -0.02 -12.00
C ASN A 350 0.69 0.44 -11.06
N HIS A 351 0.53 -0.22 -9.91
CA HIS A 351 -0.35 0.28 -8.85
C HIS A 351 0.05 1.68 -8.40
N GLN A 352 1.34 1.93 -8.23
CA GLN A 352 1.83 3.26 -7.82
C GLN A 352 1.66 4.32 -8.91
N LEU A 353 1.77 3.96 -10.19
CA LEU A 353 1.40 4.84 -11.30
C LEU A 353 -0.10 5.18 -11.27
N GLY A 354 -0.94 4.19 -11.04
CA GLY A 354 -2.38 4.42 -10.84
C GLY A 354 -2.65 5.31 -9.63
N SER A 355 -1.96 5.08 -8.52
CA SER A 355 -2.03 5.88 -7.29
C SER A 355 -1.67 7.35 -7.56
N PHE A 356 -0.58 7.58 -8.29
CA PHE A 356 -0.18 8.93 -8.70
C PHE A 356 -1.31 9.63 -9.44
N LEU A 357 -1.83 9.02 -10.49
CA LEU A 357 -2.86 9.63 -11.32
C LEU A 357 -4.17 9.83 -10.55
N GLY A 358 -4.59 8.87 -9.72
CA GLY A 358 -5.82 8.98 -8.94
C GLY A 358 -5.78 10.13 -7.94
N ILE A 359 -4.66 10.31 -7.24
CA ILE A 359 -4.50 11.39 -6.27
C ILE A 359 -4.38 12.75 -6.99
N TRP A 360 -3.46 12.85 -7.96
CA TRP A 360 -3.20 14.13 -8.64
C TRP A 360 -4.39 14.63 -9.44
N LEU A 361 -5.00 13.77 -10.25
CA LEU A 361 -6.19 14.15 -11.04
C LEU A 361 -7.37 14.53 -10.15
N GLY A 362 -7.50 13.92 -8.96
CA GLY A 362 -8.52 14.30 -7.99
C GLY A 362 -8.40 15.75 -7.57
N GLY A 363 -7.17 16.20 -7.21
CA GLY A 363 -6.92 17.60 -6.86
C GLY A 363 -7.09 18.56 -8.04
N ARG A 364 -6.47 18.24 -9.18
CA ARG A 364 -6.51 19.07 -10.38
C ARG A 364 -7.93 19.25 -10.94
N LEU A 365 -8.72 18.20 -11.01
CA LEU A 365 -10.09 18.27 -11.49
C LEU A 365 -10.96 19.07 -10.51
N PHE A 366 -10.77 18.91 -9.21
CA PHE A 366 -11.46 19.70 -8.21
C PHE A 366 -11.16 21.20 -8.38
N ASP A 367 -9.87 21.58 -8.48
CA ASP A 367 -9.46 22.98 -8.62
C ASP A 367 -9.99 23.63 -9.92
N SER A 368 -10.16 22.83 -10.99
CA SER A 368 -10.68 23.32 -12.28
C SER A 368 -12.19 23.34 -12.40
N THR A 369 -12.92 22.47 -11.68
CA THR A 369 -14.38 22.29 -11.84
C THR A 369 -15.19 22.62 -10.59
N GLY A 370 -14.53 22.72 -9.42
CA GLY A 370 -15.19 22.86 -8.12
C GLY A 370 -15.88 21.57 -7.63
N SER A 371 -15.69 20.44 -8.32
CA SER A 371 -16.37 19.18 -7.99
C SER A 371 -15.46 17.96 -8.15
N TYR A 372 -15.74 16.91 -7.34
CA TYR A 372 -15.15 15.58 -7.50
C TYR A 372 -15.96 14.66 -8.43
N ASP A 373 -17.09 15.07 -8.97
CA ASP A 373 -17.99 14.19 -9.72
C ASP A 373 -17.29 13.50 -10.90
N MET A 374 -16.51 14.27 -11.67
CA MET A 374 -15.79 13.73 -12.82
C MET A 374 -14.81 12.62 -12.45
N ILE A 375 -14.01 12.80 -11.39
CA ILE A 375 -13.02 11.79 -10.98
C ILE A 375 -13.68 10.53 -10.39
N TRP A 376 -14.84 10.67 -9.74
CA TRP A 376 -15.62 9.52 -9.29
C TRP A 376 -16.08 8.67 -10.48
N TRP A 377 -16.65 9.29 -11.53
CA TRP A 377 -17.08 8.57 -12.72
C TRP A 377 -15.92 7.94 -13.49
N VAL A 378 -14.77 8.61 -13.57
CA VAL A 378 -13.53 8.03 -14.13
C VAL A 378 -13.10 6.80 -13.33
N ALA A 379 -13.10 6.86 -12.00
CA ALA A 379 -12.75 5.74 -11.13
C ALA A 379 -13.70 4.54 -11.30
N ILE A 380 -15.01 4.81 -11.43
CA ILE A 380 -16.04 3.78 -11.69
C ILE A 380 -15.79 3.12 -13.04
N ALA A 381 -15.62 3.90 -14.11
CA ALA A 381 -15.39 3.39 -15.46
C ALA A 381 -14.12 2.54 -15.54
N LEU A 382 -13.01 3.03 -14.97
CA LEU A 382 -11.75 2.28 -14.90
C LEU A 382 -11.92 0.95 -14.14
N GLY A 383 -12.71 0.92 -13.06
CA GLY A 383 -12.98 -0.31 -12.32
C GLY A 383 -13.75 -1.35 -13.16
N LEU A 384 -14.74 -0.93 -13.95
CA LEU A 384 -15.44 -1.83 -14.88
C LEU A 384 -14.50 -2.32 -15.99
N VAL A 385 -13.64 -1.46 -16.52
CA VAL A 385 -12.60 -1.86 -17.48
C VAL A 385 -11.64 -2.87 -16.84
N ALA A 386 -11.18 -2.64 -15.62
CA ALA A 386 -10.33 -3.59 -14.92
C ALA A 386 -11.03 -4.95 -14.74
N ALA A 387 -12.31 -4.96 -14.37
CA ALA A 387 -13.07 -6.20 -14.27
C ALA A 387 -13.06 -6.98 -15.60
N LEU A 388 -13.31 -6.30 -16.72
CA LEU A 388 -13.27 -6.89 -18.05
C LEU A 388 -11.89 -7.43 -18.43
N LEU A 389 -10.81 -6.74 -18.07
CA LEU A 389 -9.43 -7.15 -18.35
C LEU A 389 -9.04 -8.44 -17.61
N HIS A 390 -9.70 -8.79 -16.50
CA HIS A 390 -9.38 -10.00 -15.76
C HIS A 390 -10.00 -11.26 -16.37
N PHE A 391 -11.11 -11.18 -17.11
CA PHE A 391 -11.76 -12.36 -17.69
C PHE A 391 -10.87 -13.18 -18.66
N PRO A 392 -10.13 -12.57 -19.59
CA PRO A 392 -9.31 -13.32 -20.55
C PRO A 392 -7.96 -13.81 -19.98
N ILE A 393 -7.64 -13.54 -18.69
CA ILE A 393 -6.41 -14.04 -18.08
C ILE A 393 -6.41 -15.57 -18.07
N ASP A 394 -5.33 -16.17 -18.58
CA ASP A 394 -5.07 -17.60 -18.40
C ASP A 394 -4.34 -17.83 -17.09
N GLU A 395 -4.94 -18.57 -16.17
CA GLU A 395 -4.38 -18.87 -14.84
C GLU A 395 -3.44 -20.08 -14.85
N ARG A 396 -3.30 -20.78 -16.00
CA ARG A 396 -2.42 -21.95 -16.09
C ARG A 396 -0.96 -21.53 -15.95
N SER A 397 -0.20 -22.40 -15.30
CA SER A 397 1.25 -22.20 -15.15
C SER A 397 1.91 -22.21 -16.52
N VAL A 398 2.97 -21.40 -16.68
CA VAL A 398 3.82 -21.42 -17.88
C VAL A 398 4.45 -22.79 -18.07
N ALA A 399 4.78 -23.15 -19.31
CA ALA A 399 5.27 -24.50 -19.69
C ALA A 399 6.43 -25.02 -18.81
N ARG A 400 7.33 -24.13 -18.43
CA ARG A 400 8.47 -24.44 -17.54
C ARG A 400 7.98 -24.97 -16.18
N ILE A 401 7.03 -24.31 -15.55
CA ILE A 401 6.48 -24.72 -14.25
C ILE A 401 5.62 -25.99 -14.39
N ALA A 402 4.83 -26.10 -15.47
CA ALA A 402 4.01 -27.28 -15.72
C ALA A 402 4.88 -28.54 -15.92
N GLY A 403 6.04 -28.42 -16.60
CA GLY A 403 6.99 -29.52 -16.75
C GLY A 403 7.61 -30.00 -15.45
N GLN A 404 7.98 -29.09 -14.55
CA GLN A 404 8.54 -29.41 -13.24
C GLN A 404 7.53 -30.17 -12.33
N GLN A 405 6.25 -29.87 -12.43
CA GLN A 405 5.20 -30.57 -11.66
C GLN A 405 4.99 -32.01 -12.14
N GLN A 406 5.29 -32.32 -13.41
CA GLN A 406 5.16 -33.65 -13.96
C GLN A 406 6.38 -34.56 -13.65
N THR A 407 7.56 -33.97 -13.40
CA THR A 407 8.80 -34.73 -13.11
C THR A 407 9.05 -34.92 -11.60
N GLY A 408 8.30 -34.26 -10.73
CA GLY A 408 8.44 -34.30 -9.27
C GLY A 408 7.33 -35.07 -8.53
N GLY A 409 6.42 -35.73 -9.24
CA GLY A 409 5.38 -36.64 -8.73
C GLY A 409 5.77 -38.09 -9.09
#